data_7609680a26a1b1dd30d8c203a221098a
#
_entry.id   7609680a26a1b1dd30d8c203a221098a
#
_cell.length_a   1.000
_cell.length_b   1.000
_cell.length_c   1.000
_cell.angle_alpha   90.00
_cell.angle_beta   90.00
_cell.angle_gamma   90.00
#
_symmetry.space_group_name_H-M   'P 1'
#
loop_
_entity.id
_entity.type
_entity.pdbx_description
1 polymer ?
#
loop_
_entity_poly.entity_id
_entity_poly.type
_entity_poly.pdbx_seq_one_letter_code
_entity_poly.pdbx_strand_id
1 'polypeptide(L)'
;MVRVSSVFRMAASLAQTNANFLCDGKKIVGVALNYMDVVKARNVPVPKEPLVFLKPTSSYLKEGQPIILPKVFSKVAYEVELGVIIGKPCKNVSKASAMDYVAGYCLALDLTAQCHLGTARAAGHPWTLGKGFDTSTPVSEFIPLKEVKDPHNLSLWLTVNGVEKQKGCTADLIFKVPDIISHVSQYMTLEPNDLILTGTPNGADVFKAGDVIECGLGDLATLKFDVCSE
;
A
#
# COMPACT_ATOMS: atom_id res chain seq x y z
N MET A 1 40.51 18.74 2.77
CA MET A 1 40.19 17.28 2.75
C MET A 1 39.11 16.87 3.75
N VAL A 2 37.95 17.60 3.83
CA VAL A 2 36.92 17.33 4.85
C VAL A 2 35.47 17.22 4.28
N ARG A 3 35.29 17.34 2.96
CA ARG A 3 33.92 17.33 2.37
C ARG A 3 33.41 15.99 1.79
N VAL A 4 34.26 14.97 1.68
CA VAL A 4 33.85 13.67 1.09
C VAL A 4 33.19 12.75 2.13
N SER A 5 33.48 12.91 3.42
CA SER A 5 32.95 12.03 4.49
C SER A 5 31.48 12.31 4.85
N SER A 6 30.98 13.54 4.64
CA SER A 6 29.60 13.91 5.01
C SER A 6 28.56 13.43 3.97
N VAL A 7 28.93 13.44 2.68
CA VAL A 7 28.06 12.97 1.61
C VAL A 7 27.90 11.45 1.67
N PHE A 8 28.99 10.72 1.93
CA PHE A 8 28.93 9.26 2.11
C PHE A 8 28.20 8.84 3.40
N ARG A 9 28.31 9.61 4.49
CA ARG A 9 27.53 9.38 5.72
C ARG A 9 26.05 9.68 5.52
N MET A 10 25.69 10.71 4.74
CA MET A 10 24.30 11.00 4.41
C MET A 10 23.68 9.92 3.51
N ALA A 11 24.40 9.44 2.48
CA ALA A 11 23.93 8.37 1.62
C ALA A 11 23.79 7.03 2.37
N ALA A 12 24.71 6.69 3.26
CA ALA A 12 24.63 5.50 4.13
C ALA A 12 23.49 5.65 5.18
N SER A 13 23.25 6.85 5.71
CA SER A 13 22.12 7.16 6.61
C SER A 13 20.77 7.05 5.88
N LEU A 14 20.66 7.53 4.66
CA LEU A 14 19.43 7.39 3.84
C LEU A 14 19.15 5.92 3.49
N ALA A 15 20.15 5.13 3.11
CA ALA A 15 19.99 3.70 2.84
C ALA A 15 19.58 2.90 4.09
N GLN A 16 20.06 3.30 5.27
CA GLN A 16 19.74 2.66 6.54
C GLN A 16 18.34 3.06 7.07
N THR A 17 17.88 4.28 6.79
CA THR A 17 16.54 4.75 7.15
C THR A 17 15.45 4.02 6.37
N ASN A 18 15.67 3.75 5.10
CA ASN A 18 14.66 3.16 4.22
C ASN A 18 14.45 1.64 4.46
N ALA A 19 15.45 0.93 4.98
CA ALA A 19 15.31 -0.48 5.36
C ALA A 19 14.39 -0.70 6.58
N ASN A 20 14.07 0.34 7.34
CA ASN A 20 13.26 0.29 8.56
C ASN A 20 11.90 0.98 8.43
N PHE A 21 11.33 1.09 7.20
CA PHE A 21 10.07 1.82 7.01
C PHE A 21 8.93 1.31 7.91
N LEU A 22 8.98 0.05 8.32
CA LEU A 22 7.99 -0.55 9.22
C LEU A 22 8.08 0.00 10.66
N CYS A 23 9.27 0.42 11.09
CA CYS A 23 9.51 0.92 12.46
C CYS A 23 9.46 2.44 12.54
N ASP A 24 9.98 3.13 11.50
CA ASP A 24 10.22 4.56 11.53
C ASP A 24 9.14 5.38 10.83
N GLY A 25 8.30 4.72 9.99
CA GLY A 25 7.15 5.34 9.33
C GLY A 25 6.10 5.79 10.34
N LYS A 26 5.44 6.91 10.08
CA LYS A 26 4.47 7.51 11.00
C LYS A 26 3.03 7.27 10.58
N LYS A 27 2.80 6.97 9.32
CA LYS A 27 1.48 6.69 8.77
C LYS A 27 1.54 5.87 7.49
N ILE A 28 0.42 5.21 7.23
CA ILE A 28 0.13 4.55 5.96
C ILE A 28 -1.03 5.30 5.32
N VAL A 29 -0.82 5.75 4.10
CA VAL A 29 -1.83 6.46 3.30
C VAL A 29 -2.35 5.50 2.24
N GLY A 30 -3.64 5.19 2.25
CA GLY A 30 -4.28 4.36 1.22
C GLY A 30 -5.09 5.19 0.24
N VAL A 31 -5.17 4.74 -1.01
CA VAL A 31 -5.95 5.38 -2.09
C VAL A 31 -7.01 4.42 -2.60
N ALA A 32 -8.27 4.74 -2.34
CA ALA A 32 -9.40 3.92 -2.77
C ALA A 32 -9.83 4.23 -4.21
N LEU A 33 -10.42 3.22 -4.90
CA LEU A 33 -11.00 3.36 -6.25
C LEU A 33 -10.00 3.89 -7.29
N ASN A 34 -8.75 3.49 -7.20
CA ASN A 34 -7.68 4.02 -8.06
C ASN A 34 -7.34 3.13 -9.28
N TYR A 35 -8.18 2.16 -9.60
CA TYR A 35 -8.06 1.33 -10.80
C TYR A 35 -9.29 1.47 -11.69
N MET A 36 -9.07 1.63 -12.99
CA MET A 36 -10.16 1.87 -13.96
C MET A 36 -11.09 0.65 -14.10
N ASP A 37 -10.55 -0.56 -14.02
CA ASP A 37 -11.33 -1.81 -14.06
C ASP A 37 -12.24 -1.95 -12.82
N VAL A 38 -11.76 -1.56 -11.63
CA VAL A 38 -12.57 -1.53 -10.39
C VAL A 38 -13.73 -0.55 -10.51
N VAL A 39 -13.48 0.66 -11.03
CA VAL A 39 -14.51 1.68 -11.22
C VAL A 39 -15.57 1.19 -12.19
N LYS A 40 -15.19 0.57 -13.29
CA LYS A 40 -16.09 -0.04 -14.27
C LYS A 40 -16.88 -1.21 -13.67
N ALA A 41 -16.22 -2.14 -12.99
CA ALA A 41 -16.87 -3.30 -12.36
C ALA A 41 -17.88 -2.92 -11.29
N ARG A 42 -17.61 -1.85 -10.52
CA ARG A 42 -18.52 -1.33 -9.49
C ARG A 42 -19.59 -0.38 -10.02
N ASN A 43 -19.52 -0.02 -11.31
CA ASN A 43 -20.41 0.94 -11.97
C ASN A 43 -20.54 2.26 -11.18
N VAL A 44 -19.42 2.82 -10.75
CA VAL A 44 -19.35 4.09 -10.02
C VAL A 44 -18.64 5.16 -10.87
N PRO A 45 -18.90 6.45 -10.62
CA PRO A 45 -18.17 7.52 -11.30
C PRO A 45 -16.67 7.45 -11.05
N VAL A 46 -15.87 7.79 -12.08
CA VAL A 46 -14.41 7.92 -11.92
C VAL A 46 -14.14 9.06 -10.94
N PRO A 47 -13.34 8.82 -9.87
CA PRO A 47 -12.98 9.88 -8.93
C PRO A 47 -12.28 11.04 -9.62
N LYS A 48 -12.59 12.28 -9.22
CA LYS A 48 -11.95 13.48 -9.77
C LYS A 48 -10.61 13.79 -9.11
N GLU A 49 -10.38 13.24 -7.92
CA GLU A 49 -9.18 13.37 -7.10
C GLU A 49 -8.95 12.09 -6.30
N PRO A 50 -7.72 11.83 -5.81
CA PRO A 50 -7.44 10.65 -4.98
C PRO A 50 -8.33 10.60 -3.74
N LEU A 51 -9.04 9.49 -3.56
CA LEU A 51 -9.86 9.24 -2.38
C LEU A 51 -8.99 8.60 -1.29
N VAL A 52 -8.56 9.42 -0.32
CA VAL A 52 -7.53 9.07 0.66
C VAL A 52 -8.11 8.61 1.98
N PHE A 53 -7.49 7.60 2.58
CA PHE A 53 -7.71 7.18 3.97
C PHE A 53 -6.36 6.87 4.64
N LEU A 54 -6.36 6.71 5.97
CA LEU A 54 -5.16 6.37 6.74
C LEU A 54 -5.31 5.00 7.39
N LYS A 55 -4.17 4.31 7.53
CA LYS A 55 -4.01 3.12 8.37
C LYS A 55 -2.90 3.40 9.39
N PRO A 56 -3.02 2.91 10.63
CA PRO A 56 -1.95 3.02 11.62
C PRO A 56 -0.78 2.11 11.24
N THR A 57 0.44 2.50 11.60
CA THR A 57 1.64 1.67 11.36
C THR A 57 1.64 0.38 12.19
N SER A 58 0.87 0.32 13.28
CA SER A 58 0.62 -0.93 14.04
C SER A 58 -0.12 -2.00 13.25
N SER A 59 -0.70 -1.66 12.09
CA SER A 59 -1.35 -2.62 11.20
C SER A 59 -0.40 -3.43 10.31
N TYR A 60 0.90 -3.09 10.29
CA TYR A 60 1.89 -3.83 9.51
C TYR A 60 1.98 -5.30 9.91
N LEU A 61 2.21 -6.15 8.92
CA LEU A 61 2.53 -7.56 9.10
C LEU A 61 3.70 -7.94 8.18
N LYS A 62 4.71 -8.61 8.74
CA LYS A 62 5.81 -9.19 7.97
C LYS A 62 5.49 -10.63 7.57
N GLU A 63 6.08 -11.08 6.47
CA GLU A 63 6.04 -12.50 6.10
C GLU A 63 6.61 -13.39 7.22
N GLY A 64 6.08 -14.61 7.33
CA GLY A 64 6.41 -15.55 8.41
C GLY A 64 5.49 -15.45 9.64
N GLN A 65 4.58 -14.48 9.68
CA GLN A 65 3.52 -14.38 10.68
C GLN A 65 2.16 -14.52 9.99
N PRO A 66 1.14 -15.12 10.63
CA PRO A 66 -0.17 -15.30 10.01
C PRO A 66 -0.96 -13.96 9.98
N ILE A 67 -1.83 -13.83 8.99
CA ILE A 67 -2.90 -12.83 9.02
C ILE A 67 -3.92 -13.28 10.07
N ILE A 68 -4.23 -12.40 11.02
CA ILE A 68 -5.21 -12.66 12.08
C ILE A 68 -6.53 -11.97 11.77
N LEU A 69 -7.60 -12.74 11.65
CA LEU A 69 -8.95 -12.20 11.45
C LEU A 69 -9.62 -11.90 12.79
N PRO A 70 -9.86 -10.64 13.15
CA PRO A 70 -10.57 -10.29 14.37
C PRO A 70 -12.00 -10.84 14.36
N LYS A 71 -12.42 -11.47 15.49
CA LYS A 71 -13.75 -12.08 15.64
C LYS A 71 -14.92 -11.13 15.39
N VAL A 72 -14.69 -9.85 15.56
CA VAL A 72 -15.72 -8.81 15.34
C VAL A 72 -16.07 -8.60 13.87
N PHE A 73 -15.27 -9.15 12.92
CA PHE A 73 -15.49 -8.98 11.50
C PHE A 73 -16.06 -10.26 10.86
N SER A 74 -17.17 -10.12 10.18
CA SER A 74 -17.79 -11.22 9.42
C SER A 74 -17.26 -11.35 7.99
N LYS A 75 -16.63 -10.30 7.45
CA LYS A 75 -16.10 -10.25 6.07
C LYS A 75 -14.85 -9.39 6.01
N VAL A 76 -13.71 -10.01 5.75
CA VAL A 76 -12.44 -9.34 5.46
C VAL A 76 -12.04 -9.69 4.04
N ALA A 77 -11.65 -8.69 3.24
CA ALA A 77 -11.22 -8.84 1.86
C ALA A 77 -9.72 -8.58 1.71
N TYR A 78 -9.13 -9.25 0.71
CA TYR A 78 -7.77 -8.98 0.24
C TYR A 78 -7.78 -7.90 -0.84
N GLU A 79 -6.73 -7.08 -0.88
CA GLU A 79 -6.49 -6.04 -1.89
C GLU A 79 -4.97 -5.96 -2.12
N VAL A 80 -4.46 -6.56 -3.23
CA VAL A 80 -3.02 -6.51 -3.57
C VAL A 80 -2.65 -5.16 -4.19
N GLU A 81 -1.54 -4.55 -3.73
CA GLU A 81 -1.19 -3.18 -4.09
C GLU A 81 0.33 -2.97 -4.25
N LEU A 82 0.68 -1.99 -5.06
CA LEU A 82 2.00 -1.38 -5.02
C LEU A 82 2.06 -0.44 -3.80
N GLY A 83 3.03 -0.65 -2.94
CA GLY A 83 3.40 0.27 -1.87
C GLY A 83 4.53 1.20 -2.32
N VAL A 84 4.40 2.51 -2.04
CA VAL A 84 5.40 3.54 -2.33
C VAL A 84 5.93 4.10 -1.02
N ILE A 85 7.25 4.03 -0.81
CA ILE A 85 7.90 4.46 0.43
C ILE A 85 8.53 5.83 0.21
N ILE A 86 8.18 6.78 1.08
CA ILE A 86 8.69 8.16 1.04
C ILE A 86 10.11 8.21 1.61
N GLY A 87 11.00 8.94 0.94
CA GLY A 87 12.42 9.02 1.30
C GLY A 87 12.84 10.31 2.01
N LYS A 88 12.09 11.39 1.84
CA LYS A 88 12.39 12.69 2.44
C LYS A 88 11.11 13.50 2.69
N PRO A 89 11.11 14.47 3.63
CA PRO A 89 9.93 15.26 3.95
C PRO A 89 9.33 15.92 2.69
N CYS A 90 8.01 15.76 2.51
CA CYS A 90 7.28 16.13 1.30
C CYS A 90 6.04 16.95 1.70
N LYS A 91 6.03 18.26 1.40
CA LYS A 91 4.91 19.18 1.66
C LYS A 91 4.71 20.09 0.47
N ASN A 92 3.46 20.19 -0.04
CA ASN A 92 3.08 21.00 -1.20
C ASN A 92 3.96 20.74 -2.44
N VAL A 93 4.22 19.46 -2.73
CA VAL A 93 5.11 19.05 -3.81
C VAL A 93 4.36 19.04 -5.14
N SER A 94 4.99 19.56 -6.19
CA SER A 94 4.43 19.49 -7.55
C SER A 94 4.50 18.07 -8.11
N LYS A 95 3.60 17.71 -9.04
CA LYS A 95 3.65 16.43 -9.74
C LYS A 95 5.00 16.20 -10.44
N ALA A 96 5.59 17.25 -11.00
CA ALA A 96 6.85 17.17 -11.73
C ALA A 96 8.05 16.76 -10.85
N SER A 97 8.00 17.09 -9.55
CA SER A 97 9.07 16.79 -8.59
C SER A 97 8.72 15.66 -7.62
N ALA A 98 7.50 15.12 -7.68
CA ALA A 98 7.01 14.16 -6.70
C ALA A 98 7.86 12.88 -6.61
N MET A 99 8.35 12.37 -7.75
CA MET A 99 9.19 11.17 -7.77
C MET A 99 10.55 11.33 -7.09
N ASP A 100 11.06 12.55 -6.94
CA ASP A 100 12.29 12.84 -6.21
C ASP A 100 12.17 12.57 -4.69
N TYR A 101 10.96 12.36 -4.21
CA TYR A 101 10.64 12.10 -2.80
C TYR A 101 10.42 10.61 -2.50
N VAL A 102 10.43 9.76 -3.51
CA VAL A 102 10.28 8.30 -3.35
C VAL A 102 11.63 7.69 -2.99
N ALA A 103 11.66 6.86 -1.95
CA ALA A 103 12.83 6.07 -1.55
C ALA A 103 12.90 4.72 -2.26
N GLY A 104 11.73 4.10 -2.44
CA GLY A 104 11.57 2.78 -3.01
C GLY A 104 10.14 2.31 -2.93
N TYR A 105 9.96 1.00 -3.02
CA TYR A 105 8.67 0.36 -3.13
C TYR A 105 8.57 -0.86 -2.23
N CYS A 106 7.38 -1.42 -2.10
CA CYS A 106 7.12 -2.75 -1.56
C CYS A 106 5.88 -3.36 -2.21
N LEU A 107 5.74 -4.68 -2.13
CA LEU A 107 4.46 -5.36 -2.33
C LEU A 107 3.66 -5.23 -1.04
N ALA A 108 2.38 -4.92 -1.13
CA ALA A 108 1.52 -4.75 0.03
C ALA A 108 0.13 -5.38 -0.17
N LEU A 109 -0.52 -5.71 0.95
CA LEU A 109 -1.96 -5.99 1.00
C LEU A 109 -2.66 -4.92 1.83
N ASP A 110 -3.76 -4.36 1.30
CA ASP A 110 -4.67 -3.49 2.04
C ASP A 110 -5.89 -4.29 2.50
N LEU A 111 -5.73 -5.12 3.55
CA LEU A 111 -6.82 -5.92 4.06
C LEU A 111 -7.94 -5.03 4.61
N THR A 112 -9.17 -5.37 4.22
CA THR A 112 -10.33 -4.51 4.42
C THR A 112 -11.48 -5.28 5.06
N ALA A 113 -11.90 -4.88 6.26
CA ALA A 113 -13.11 -5.39 6.89
C ALA A 113 -14.34 -4.80 6.18
N GLN A 114 -14.80 -5.47 5.11
CA GLN A 114 -15.89 -4.97 4.24
C GLN A 114 -17.20 -4.76 4.98
N CYS A 115 -17.53 -5.60 5.96
CA CYS A 115 -18.72 -5.45 6.79
C CYS A 115 -18.72 -4.10 7.53
N HIS A 116 -17.57 -3.71 8.10
CA HIS A 116 -17.42 -2.44 8.83
C HIS A 116 -17.33 -1.24 7.87
N LEU A 117 -16.54 -1.38 6.81
CA LEU A 117 -16.37 -0.33 5.80
C LEU A 117 -17.69 0.02 5.11
N GLY A 118 -18.51 -1.00 4.79
CA GLY A 118 -19.84 -0.78 4.19
C GLY A 118 -20.75 0.06 5.10
N THR A 119 -20.81 -0.28 6.38
CA THR A 119 -21.59 0.47 7.38
C THR A 119 -21.05 1.89 7.56
N ALA A 120 -19.71 2.05 7.66
CA ALA A 120 -19.09 3.35 7.80
C ALA A 120 -19.38 4.27 6.60
N ARG A 121 -19.28 3.74 5.37
CA ARG A 121 -19.61 4.48 4.15
C ARG A 121 -21.07 4.93 4.11
N ALA A 122 -21.99 4.04 4.43
CA ALA A 122 -23.42 4.36 4.44
C ALA A 122 -23.79 5.44 5.47
N ALA A 123 -23.07 5.50 6.60
CA ALA A 123 -23.29 6.45 7.67
C ALA A 123 -22.42 7.72 7.59
N GLY A 124 -21.52 7.83 6.60
CA GLY A 124 -20.57 8.95 6.51
C GLY A 124 -19.50 8.94 7.62
N HIS A 125 -19.23 7.78 8.23
CA HIS A 125 -18.26 7.63 9.31
C HIS A 125 -16.84 7.37 8.77
N PRO A 126 -15.79 7.61 9.60
CA PRO A 126 -14.40 7.26 9.27
C PRO A 126 -14.22 5.76 9.01
N TRP A 127 -13.29 5.41 8.12
CA TRP A 127 -13.00 4.03 7.71
C TRP A 127 -12.01 3.30 8.63
N THR A 128 -11.52 3.97 9.66
CA THR A 128 -10.41 3.54 10.51
C THR A 128 -10.55 2.10 11.01
N LEU A 129 -11.70 1.72 11.55
CA LEU A 129 -11.90 0.35 12.08
C LEU A 129 -11.94 -0.71 10.97
N GLY A 130 -12.42 -0.36 9.78
CA GLY A 130 -12.45 -1.26 8.63
C GLY A 130 -11.11 -1.41 7.90
N LYS A 131 -10.19 -0.47 8.09
CA LYS A 131 -8.91 -0.40 7.37
C LYS A 131 -7.69 -0.56 8.27
N GLY A 132 -7.78 -0.27 9.57
CA GLY A 132 -6.63 -0.13 10.46
C GLY A 132 -6.54 -1.19 11.58
N PHE A 133 -7.17 -2.34 11.43
CA PHE A 133 -7.04 -3.44 12.41
C PHE A 133 -5.65 -4.09 12.33
N ASP A 134 -5.23 -4.74 13.40
CA ASP A 134 -3.94 -5.41 13.47
C ASP A 134 -3.79 -6.44 12.34
N THR A 135 -2.60 -6.57 11.80
CA THR A 135 -2.27 -7.41 10.62
C THR A 135 -2.95 -7.01 9.31
N SER A 136 -3.65 -5.87 9.26
CA SER A 136 -4.36 -5.45 8.03
C SER A 136 -3.46 -4.88 6.93
N THR A 137 -2.15 -4.76 7.17
CA THR A 137 -1.19 -4.28 6.16
C THR A 137 0.03 -5.20 6.05
N PRO A 138 -0.15 -6.42 5.48
CA PRO A 138 0.96 -7.27 5.10
C PRO A 138 1.84 -6.59 4.04
N VAL A 139 3.17 -6.63 4.20
CA VAL A 139 4.12 -5.99 3.29
C VAL A 139 5.38 -6.82 3.09
N SER A 140 5.99 -6.69 1.91
CA SER A 140 7.31 -7.25 1.61
C SER A 140 8.43 -6.42 2.22
N GLU A 141 9.65 -6.93 2.09
CA GLU A 141 10.84 -6.13 2.30
C GLU A 141 10.90 -4.93 1.33
N PHE A 142 11.74 -3.96 1.67
CA PHE A 142 11.99 -2.77 0.87
C PHE A 142 12.60 -3.11 -0.48
N ILE A 143 12.02 -2.60 -1.57
CA ILE A 143 12.51 -2.72 -2.94
C ILE A 143 13.15 -1.38 -3.35
N PRO A 144 14.47 -1.33 -3.57
CA PRO A 144 15.16 -0.11 -3.97
C PRO A 144 14.69 0.44 -5.32
N LEU A 145 14.71 1.78 -5.48
CA LEU A 145 14.36 2.46 -6.74
C LEU A 145 15.05 1.86 -7.97
N LYS A 146 16.34 1.51 -7.84
CA LYS A 146 17.16 0.97 -8.94
C LYS A 146 16.65 -0.36 -9.50
N GLU A 147 15.87 -1.11 -8.71
CA GLU A 147 15.30 -2.41 -9.10
C GLU A 147 13.98 -2.24 -9.85
N VAL A 148 13.34 -1.08 -9.77
CA VAL A 148 12.07 -0.78 -10.40
C VAL A 148 12.29 0.15 -11.59
N LYS A 149 12.24 -0.40 -12.80
CA LYS A 149 12.45 0.39 -14.04
C LYS A 149 11.35 1.42 -14.27
N ASP A 150 10.10 1.01 -14.08
CA ASP A 150 8.92 1.86 -14.23
C ASP A 150 7.84 1.42 -13.22
N PRO A 151 7.55 2.22 -12.18
CA PRO A 151 6.53 1.89 -11.19
C PRO A 151 5.10 1.91 -11.77
N HIS A 152 4.93 2.45 -12.97
CA HIS A 152 3.64 2.51 -13.65
C HIS A 152 3.44 1.39 -14.70
N ASN A 153 4.32 0.38 -14.70
CA ASN A 153 4.22 -0.79 -15.57
C ASN A 153 4.65 -2.07 -14.83
N LEU A 154 4.09 -2.28 -13.65
CA LEU A 154 4.34 -3.46 -12.82
C LEU A 154 3.11 -4.37 -12.79
N SER A 155 3.32 -5.67 -12.94
CA SER A 155 2.27 -6.68 -12.79
C SER A 155 2.00 -6.94 -11.30
N LEU A 156 0.72 -6.99 -10.92
CA LEU A 156 0.24 -7.41 -9.61
C LEU A 156 -0.63 -8.65 -9.76
N TRP A 157 -0.45 -9.62 -8.87
CA TRP A 157 -1.31 -10.80 -8.82
C TRP A 157 -1.54 -11.27 -7.38
N LEU A 158 -2.65 -11.95 -7.15
CA LEU A 158 -2.96 -12.58 -5.87
C LEU A 158 -3.73 -13.87 -6.10
N THR A 159 -3.36 -14.91 -5.34
CA THR A 159 -4.08 -16.18 -5.28
C THR A 159 -4.58 -16.45 -3.88
N VAL A 160 -5.68 -17.17 -3.77
CA VAL A 160 -6.19 -17.76 -2.52
C VAL A 160 -6.25 -19.27 -2.74
N ASN A 161 -5.55 -20.04 -1.90
CA ASN A 161 -5.44 -21.49 -2.02
C ASN A 161 -5.00 -21.95 -3.42
N GLY A 162 -4.05 -21.21 -4.04
CA GLY A 162 -3.52 -21.47 -5.37
C GLY A 162 -4.43 -21.06 -6.53
N VAL A 163 -5.61 -20.48 -6.27
CA VAL A 163 -6.54 -20.00 -7.31
C VAL A 163 -6.35 -18.50 -7.51
N GLU A 164 -5.99 -18.07 -8.73
CA GLU A 164 -5.84 -16.64 -9.07
C GLU A 164 -7.16 -15.88 -8.85
N LYS A 165 -7.09 -14.79 -8.07
CA LYS A 165 -8.20 -13.94 -7.70
C LYS A 165 -8.05 -12.52 -8.20
N GLN A 166 -6.84 -11.97 -8.12
CA GLN A 166 -6.53 -10.66 -8.65
C GLN A 166 -5.36 -10.76 -9.64
N LYS A 167 -5.46 -10.00 -10.72
CA LYS A 167 -4.40 -9.77 -11.68
C LYS A 167 -4.59 -8.41 -12.34
N GLY A 168 -3.54 -7.60 -12.33
CA GLY A 168 -3.60 -6.25 -12.90
C GLY A 168 -2.21 -5.68 -13.16
N CYS A 169 -2.20 -4.46 -13.67
CA CYS A 169 -0.98 -3.72 -13.95
C CYS A 169 -1.10 -2.31 -13.38
N THR A 170 -0.03 -1.78 -12.80
CA THR A 170 0.00 -0.39 -12.33
C THR A 170 -0.16 0.65 -13.46
N ALA A 171 -0.09 0.19 -14.71
CA ALA A 171 -0.48 1.01 -15.88
C ALA A 171 -1.95 1.44 -15.85
N ASP A 172 -2.82 0.69 -15.16
CA ASP A 172 -4.27 0.95 -15.08
C ASP A 172 -4.66 1.86 -13.92
N LEU A 173 -3.68 2.31 -13.10
CA LEU A 173 -3.90 3.32 -12.07
C LEU A 173 -4.50 4.61 -12.67
N ILE A 174 -5.59 5.10 -12.09
CA ILE A 174 -6.25 6.36 -12.48
C ILE A 174 -5.35 7.54 -12.11
N PHE A 175 -4.93 7.59 -10.85
CA PHE A 175 -3.96 8.55 -10.35
C PHE A 175 -2.61 7.85 -10.21
N LYS A 176 -1.61 8.31 -10.94
CA LYS A 176 -0.25 7.78 -10.90
C LYS A 176 0.46 8.22 -9.61
N VAL A 177 1.58 7.60 -9.28
CA VAL A 177 2.36 7.91 -8.06
C VAL A 177 2.60 9.42 -7.88
N PRO A 178 3.01 10.20 -8.91
CA PRO A 178 3.18 11.64 -8.80
C PRO A 178 1.90 12.39 -8.45
N ASP A 179 0.75 11.94 -8.97
CA ASP A 179 -0.54 12.56 -8.68
C ASP A 179 -0.91 12.38 -7.21
N ILE A 180 -0.72 11.16 -6.69
CA ILE A 180 -1.04 10.82 -5.29
C ILE A 180 -0.15 11.62 -4.34
N ILE A 181 1.18 11.60 -4.53
CA ILE A 181 2.12 12.34 -3.69
C ILE A 181 1.82 13.83 -3.70
N SER A 182 1.63 14.41 -4.89
CA SER A 182 1.29 15.83 -5.03
C SER A 182 0.00 16.17 -4.31
N HIS A 183 -1.05 15.37 -4.48
CA HIS A 183 -2.35 15.58 -3.82
C HIS A 183 -2.23 15.49 -2.30
N VAL A 184 -1.72 14.38 -1.76
CA VAL A 184 -1.64 14.15 -0.32
C VAL A 184 -0.76 15.18 0.38
N SER A 185 0.36 15.58 -0.25
CA SER A 185 1.29 16.56 0.33
C SER A 185 0.70 17.96 0.50
N GLN A 186 -0.44 18.28 -0.13
CA GLN A 186 -1.15 19.56 0.10
C GLN A 186 -1.83 19.59 1.45
N TYR A 187 -2.33 18.44 1.93
CA TYR A 187 -3.08 18.33 3.19
C TYR A 187 -2.18 18.00 4.37
N MET A 188 -1.29 17.03 4.22
CA MET A 188 -0.40 16.56 5.29
C MET A 188 1.04 16.38 4.78
N THR A 189 2.01 16.67 5.63
CA THR A 189 3.41 16.35 5.33
C THR A 189 3.57 14.84 5.25
N LEU A 190 4.08 14.34 4.13
CA LEU A 190 4.60 12.98 4.04
C LEU A 190 6.03 12.97 4.57
N GLU A 191 6.34 12.05 5.46
CA GLU A 191 7.64 11.95 6.13
C GLU A 191 8.44 10.75 5.62
N PRO A 192 9.76 10.73 5.84
CA PRO A 192 10.57 9.55 5.50
C PRO A 192 9.97 8.29 6.13
N ASN A 193 9.94 7.20 5.35
CA ASN A 193 9.37 5.90 5.72
C ASN A 193 7.84 5.83 5.80
N ASP A 194 7.11 6.91 5.53
CA ASP A 194 5.66 6.79 5.30
C ASP A 194 5.40 5.91 4.08
N LEU A 195 4.36 5.08 4.16
CA LEU A 195 3.92 4.20 3.08
C LEU A 195 2.68 4.78 2.39
N ILE A 196 2.65 4.76 1.07
CA ILE A 196 1.46 5.01 0.26
C ILE A 196 1.05 3.71 -0.41
N LEU A 197 -0.18 3.25 -0.16
CA LEU A 197 -0.85 2.17 -0.87
C LEU A 197 -1.59 2.76 -2.06
N THR A 198 -1.27 2.30 -3.28
CA THR A 198 -1.69 2.99 -4.51
C THR A 198 -3.05 2.57 -5.04
N GLY A 199 -3.70 1.62 -4.40
CA GLY A 199 -4.94 1.01 -4.87
C GLY A 199 -4.73 -0.37 -5.46
N THR A 200 -5.82 -1.14 -5.52
CA THR A 200 -5.84 -2.54 -5.94
C THR A 200 -6.58 -2.73 -7.26
N PRO A 201 -6.15 -3.67 -8.15
CA PRO A 201 -6.90 -4.06 -9.33
C PRO A 201 -8.19 -4.80 -8.98
N ASN A 202 -9.03 -5.06 -9.97
CA ASN A 202 -10.29 -5.81 -9.77
C ASN A 202 -10.03 -7.23 -9.25
N GLY A 203 -11.07 -7.85 -8.65
CA GLY A 203 -11.04 -9.21 -8.10
C GLY A 203 -10.85 -9.27 -6.59
N ALA A 204 -10.78 -8.11 -5.89
CA ALA A 204 -10.81 -8.07 -4.43
C ALA A 204 -12.09 -8.73 -3.88
N ASP A 205 -11.93 -9.74 -3.01
CA ASP A 205 -13.03 -10.52 -2.44
C ASP A 205 -12.67 -11.01 -1.03
N VAL A 206 -13.63 -11.63 -0.36
CA VAL A 206 -13.46 -12.11 1.02
C VAL A 206 -12.64 -13.40 1.09
N PHE A 207 -11.95 -13.56 2.22
CA PHE A 207 -11.24 -14.77 2.60
C PHE A 207 -11.55 -15.13 4.06
N LYS A 208 -11.12 -16.30 4.52
CA LYS A 208 -11.46 -16.85 5.83
C LYS A 208 -10.26 -17.53 6.50
N ALA A 209 -10.36 -17.78 7.78
CA ALA A 209 -9.38 -18.59 8.50
C ALA A 209 -9.22 -19.98 7.85
N GLY A 210 -7.99 -20.45 7.75
CA GLY A 210 -7.58 -21.65 7.04
C GLY A 210 -7.23 -21.44 5.57
N ASP A 211 -7.50 -20.27 5.00
CA ASP A 211 -7.04 -19.94 3.65
C ASP A 211 -5.54 -19.60 3.65
N VAL A 212 -4.90 -19.77 2.50
CA VAL A 212 -3.53 -19.35 2.21
C VAL A 212 -3.57 -18.27 1.12
N ILE A 213 -3.00 -17.11 1.41
CA ILE A 213 -2.88 -16.00 0.45
C ILE A 213 -1.45 -15.97 -0.06
N GLU A 214 -1.29 -15.98 -1.39
CA GLU A 214 -0.02 -15.70 -2.06
C GLU A 214 -0.21 -14.52 -3.00
N CYS A 215 0.75 -13.61 -3.08
CA CYS A 215 0.68 -12.46 -3.98
C CYS A 215 2.06 -12.06 -4.49
N GLY A 216 2.08 -11.30 -5.59
CA GLY A 216 3.33 -10.91 -6.22
C GLY A 216 3.28 -9.56 -6.92
N LEU A 217 4.47 -8.95 -7.05
CA LEU A 217 4.76 -7.72 -7.77
C LEU A 217 5.81 -8.02 -8.84
N GLY A 218 5.36 -8.39 -10.04
CA GLY A 218 6.25 -8.88 -11.10
C GLY A 218 7.17 -9.98 -10.61
N ASP A 219 8.46 -9.85 -10.93
CA ASP A 219 9.55 -10.71 -10.44
C ASP A 219 10.29 -10.07 -9.24
N LEU A 220 9.78 -8.96 -8.70
CA LEU A 220 10.45 -8.15 -7.68
C LEU A 220 10.21 -8.65 -6.26
N ALA A 221 8.99 -9.11 -5.97
CA ALA A 221 8.62 -9.62 -4.66
C ALA A 221 7.44 -10.59 -4.75
N THR A 222 7.43 -11.56 -3.85
CA THR A 222 6.30 -12.44 -3.55
C THR A 222 6.09 -12.49 -2.05
N LEU A 223 4.86 -12.73 -1.62
CA LEU A 223 4.48 -12.90 -0.22
C LEU A 223 3.54 -14.09 -0.09
N LYS A 224 3.65 -14.80 1.04
CA LYS A 224 2.76 -15.89 1.40
C LYS A 224 2.35 -15.79 2.87
N PHE A 225 1.06 -15.91 3.11
CA PHE A 225 0.49 -15.82 4.46
C PHE A 225 -0.53 -16.92 4.69
N ASP A 226 -0.42 -17.60 5.84
CA ASP A 226 -1.51 -18.36 6.40
C ASP A 226 -2.52 -17.41 7.06
N VAL A 227 -3.79 -17.78 7.04
CA VAL A 227 -4.87 -16.99 7.65
C VAL A 227 -5.40 -17.71 8.87
N CYS A 228 -5.41 -17.04 10.02
CA CYS A 228 -5.93 -17.54 11.27
C CYS A 228 -7.09 -16.68 11.79
N SER A 229 -7.96 -17.26 12.61
CA SER A 229 -8.90 -16.49 13.43
C SER A 229 -8.27 -16.14 14.78
N GLU A 230 -8.67 -15.04 15.34
CA GLU A 230 -8.40 -14.66 16.71
C GLU A 230 -8.98 -15.66 17.72
#